data_2e56197a09178090857f89f8d45f1733
#
_entry.id   2e56197a09178090857f89f8d45f1733
#
_cell.length_a   1.000
_cell.length_b   1.000
_cell.length_c   1.000
_cell.angle_alpha   90.00
_cell.angle_beta   90.00
_cell.angle_gamma   90.00
#
_symmetry.space_group_name_H-M   'P 1'
#
loop_
_entity.id
_entity.type
_entity.pdbx_description
1 polymer ?
#
loop_
_entity_poly.entity_id
_entity_poly.type
_entity_poly.pdbx_seq_one_letter_code
_entity_poly.pdbx_strand_id
1 'polypeptide(L)'
;MMQITRAGSQPSRKGPSEYFTGAVRVDPLFQAPDPARASGGHVTFEPGARSAWHTHPLGQTLIITSGLGWVQREGGPIEEVRAGDVVWFPPGLKHWHGATPTTAMTHIAIQESLNGKTVDWLEKVSDEQYRA
;
A
#
# COMPACT_ATOMS: atom_id res chain seq x y z
N MET A 1 5.98 -17.68 -22.87
CA MET A 1 6.04 -16.40 -23.60
C MET A 1 6.33 -15.26 -22.66
N MET A 2 7.25 -14.39 -23.05
CA MET A 2 7.56 -13.20 -22.26
C MET A 2 6.41 -12.19 -22.37
N GLN A 3 6.05 -11.55 -21.22
CA GLN A 3 5.02 -10.51 -21.20
C GLN A 3 5.65 -9.18 -20.80
N ILE A 4 5.29 -8.13 -21.50
CA ILE A 4 5.74 -6.77 -21.18
C ILE A 4 4.48 -5.92 -20.99
N THR A 5 4.31 -5.37 -19.77
CA THR A 5 3.25 -4.40 -19.50
C THR A 5 3.89 -3.01 -19.57
N ARG A 6 3.53 -2.25 -20.59
CA ARG A 6 4.15 -0.94 -20.83
C ARG A 6 3.65 0.09 -19.81
N ALA A 7 4.54 0.99 -19.42
CA ALA A 7 4.15 2.11 -18.58
C ALA A 7 3.06 2.92 -19.30
N GLY A 8 2.01 3.31 -18.55
CA GLY A 8 0.90 4.06 -19.12
C GLY A 8 -0.14 3.23 -19.87
N SER A 9 0.05 1.90 -19.96
CA SER A 9 -0.90 1.04 -20.65
C SER A 9 -2.13 0.70 -19.80
N GLN A 10 -2.05 0.93 -18.49
CA GLN A 10 -3.17 0.71 -17.58
C GLN A 10 -3.58 2.04 -16.97
N PRO A 11 -4.90 2.34 -16.94
CA PRO A 11 -5.35 3.63 -16.43
C PRO A 11 -5.13 3.75 -14.92
N SER A 12 -4.81 4.96 -14.46
CA SER A 12 -4.77 5.29 -13.05
C SER A 12 -6.17 5.20 -12.47
N ARG A 13 -6.26 4.81 -11.20
CA ARG A 13 -7.51 4.69 -10.48
C ARG A 13 -7.46 5.51 -9.21
N LYS A 14 -8.58 6.07 -8.83
CA LYS A 14 -8.74 6.69 -7.53
C LYS A 14 -8.86 5.59 -6.47
N GLY A 15 -8.11 5.71 -5.37
CA GLY A 15 -8.26 4.77 -4.27
C GLY A 15 -9.67 4.81 -3.70
N PRO A 16 -10.35 3.67 -3.52
CA PRO A 16 -11.72 3.66 -3.01
C PRO A 16 -11.81 4.28 -1.61
N SER A 17 -12.81 5.14 -1.39
CA SER A 17 -13.01 5.79 -0.10
C SER A 17 -13.36 4.80 1.02
N GLU A 18 -13.74 3.57 0.67
CA GLU A 18 -13.96 2.50 1.64
C GLU A 18 -12.65 2.07 2.32
N TYR A 19 -11.52 2.15 1.61
CA TYR A 19 -10.24 1.61 2.06
C TYR A 19 -9.18 2.67 2.28
N PHE A 20 -9.48 3.93 1.94
CA PHE A 20 -8.52 5.01 2.06
C PHE A 20 -9.19 6.26 2.62
N THR A 21 -8.43 7.02 3.39
CA THR A 21 -8.80 8.37 3.82
C THR A 21 -7.93 9.35 3.04
N GLY A 22 -8.55 10.40 2.51
CA GLY A 22 -7.85 11.40 1.71
C GLY A 22 -7.69 10.99 0.26
N ALA A 23 -6.90 11.75 -0.49
CA ALA A 23 -6.70 11.54 -1.92
C ALA A 23 -5.58 10.54 -2.17
N VAL A 24 -5.93 9.43 -2.79
CA VAL A 24 -4.99 8.34 -3.11
C VAL A 24 -5.19 7.95 -4.57
N ARG A 25 -4.08 7.76 -5.29
CA ARG A 25 -4.10 7.26 -6.66
C ARG A 25 -3.42 5.89 -6.71
N VAL A 26 -4.06 4.93 -7.38
CA VAL A 26 -3.53 3.59 -7.57
C VAL A 26 -3.27 3.35 -9.04
N ASP A 27 -2.03 3.04 -9.37
CA ASP A 27 -1.64 2.67 -10.73
C ASP A 27 -1.28 1.19 -10.74
N PRO A 28 -2.09 0.32 -11.36
CA PRO A 28 -1.77 -1.10 -11.45
C PRO A 28 -0.45 -1.30 -12.18
N LEU A 29 0.38 -2.23 -11.70
CA LEU A 29 1.65 -2.56 -12.35
C LEU A 29 1.61 -3.93 -12.99
N PHE A 30 1.32 -4.97 -12.21
CA PHE A 30 1.33 -6.32 -12.72
C PHE A 30 0.48 -7.24 -11.86
N GLN A 31 0.04 -8.31 -12.48
CA GLN A 31 -0.53 -9.47 -11.80
C GLN A 31 0.04 -10.69 -12.50
N ALA A 32 0.91 -11.42 -11.79
CA ALA A 32 1.58 -12.57 -12.39
C ALA A 32 0.55 -13.66 -12.73
N PRO A 33 0.70 -14.32 -13.89
CA PRO A 33 -0.23 -15.38 -14.27
C PRO A 33 0.00 -16.65 -13.47
N ASP A 34 -1.06 -17.46 -13.33
CA ASP A 34 -0.97 -18.76 -12.66
C ASP A 34 0.18 -19.58 -13.23
N PRO A 35 0.91 -20.35 -12.41
CA PRO A 35 0.70 -20.59 -10.98
C PRO A 35 1.34 -19.56 -10.06
N ALA A 36 1.95 -18.51 -10.60
CA ALA A 36 2.49 -17.42 -9.79
C ALA A 36 1.34 -16.64 -9.14
N ARG A 37 1.63 -15.98 -8.01
CA ARG A 37 0.59 -15.34 -7.21
C ARG A 37 0.89 -13.89 -6.87
N ALA A 38 2.03 -13.37 -7.33
CA ALA A 38 2.43 -12.00 -7.02
C ALA A 38 1.64 -10.99 -7.84
N SER A 39 1.33 -9.86 -7.21
CA SER A 39 0.78 -8.70 -7.89
C SER A 39 1.40 -7.45 -7.30
N GLY A 40 1.35 -6.36 -8.05
CA GLY A 40 1.93 -5.11 -7.60
C GLY A 40 1.19 -3.90 -8.11
N GLY A 41 1.23 -2.84 -7.32
CA GLY A 41 0.64 -1.56 -7.67
C GLY A 41 1.53 -0.42 -7.21
N HIS A 42 1.41 0.71 -7.89
CA HIS A 42 2.10 1.95 -7.56
C HIS A 42 1.07 2.87 -6.93
N VAL A 43 1.26 3.23 -5.68
CA VAL A 43 0.24 3.96 -4.91
C VAL A 43 0.80 5.30 -4.47
N THR A 44 0.08 6.37 -4.78
CA THR A 44 0.45 7.73 -4.42
C THR A 44 -0.54 8.27 -3.40
N PHE A 45 -0.01 8.73 -2.26
CA PHE A 45 -0.79 9.33 -1.18
C PHE A 45 -0.50 10.82 -1.13
N GLU A 46 -1.54 11.65 -1.24
CA GLU A 46 -1.39 13.09 -1.00
C GLU A 46 -1.24 13.37 0.50
N PRO A 47 -0.73 14.54 0.91
CA PRO A 47 -0.59 14.85 2.34
C PRO A 47 -1.87 14.58 3.12
N GLY A 48 -1.75 13.89 4.23
CA GLY A 48 -2.88 13.50 5.07
C GLY A 48 -3.57 12.21 4.67
N ALA A 49 -3.28 11.68 3.49
CA ALA A 49 -3.94 10.46 3.01
C ALA A 49 -3.27 9.21 3.58
N ARG A 50 -4.07 8.18 3.81
CA ARG A 50 -3.59 6.90 4.35
C ARG A 50 -4.57 5.78 4.04
N SER A 51 -4.08 4.55 4.12
CA SER A 51 -4.92 3.37 4.00
C SER A 51 -5.70 3.13 5.30
N ALA A 52 -6.75 2.33 5.21
CA ALA A 52 -7.37 1.74 6.40
C ALA A 52 -6.40 0.73 7.01
N TRP A 53 -6.70 0.30 8.25
CA TRP A 53 -6.04 -0.86 8.83
C TRP A 53 -6.35 -2.08 7.97
N HIS A 54 -5.36 -2.94 7.75
CA HIS A 54 -5.57 -4.13 6.93
C HIS A 54 -4.49 -5.18 7.20
N THR A 55 -4.74 -6.38 6.67
CA THR A 55 -3.81 -7.50 6.74
C THR A 55 -3.67 -8.13 5.35
N HIS A 56 -2.57 -8.86 5.16
CA HIS A 56 -2.34 -9.64 3.94
C HIS A 56 -2.06 -11.08 4.30
N PRO A 57 -2.73 -12.06 3.68
CA PRO A 57 -2.55 -13.47 4.06
C PRO A 57 -1.12 -13.97 3.86
N LEU A 58 -0.37 -13.44 2.90
CA LEU A 58 1.01 -13.83 2.65
C LEU A 58 2.00 -12.67 2.84
N GLY A 59 1.56 -11.61 3.54
CA GLY A 59 2.41 -10.44 3.78
C GLY A 59 2.43 -9.48 2.62
N GLN A 60 3.13 -8.37 2.83
CA GLN A 60 3.27 -7.33 1.81
C GLN A 60 4.63 -6.68 1.92
N THR A 61 5.25 -6.41 0.76
CA THR A 61 6.46 -5.60 0.68
C THR A 61 6.10 -4.24 0.10
N LEU A 62 6.57 -3.18 0.74
CA LEU A 62 6.50 -1.83 0.17
C LEU A 62 7.90 -1.39 -0.21
N ILE A 63 8.03 -0.79 -1.38
CA ILE A 63 9.26 -0.13 -1.82
C ILE A 63 8.90 1.35 -1.99
N ILE A 64 9.44 2.19 -1.13
CA ILE A 64 9.13 3.62 -1.16
C ILE A 64 9.91 4.24 -2.32
N THR A 65 9.21 4.90 -3.22
CA THR A 65 9.82 5.45 -4.43
C THR A 65 9.94 6.97 -4.43
N SER A 66 9.10 7.68 -3.69
CA SER A 66 9.23 9.13 -3.56
C SER A 66 8.56 9.62 -2.30
N GLY A 67 9.02 10.77 -1.82
CA GLY A 67 8.40 11.48 -0.72
C GLY A 67 8.77 10.95 0.65
N LEU A 68 7.94 11.32 1.61
CA LEU A 68 8.08 10.98 3.01
C LEU A 68 6.72 10.54 3.52
N GLY A 69 6.66 9.35 4.09
CA GLY A 69 5.41 8.79 4.57
C GLY A 69 5.55 8.11 5.91
N TRP A 70 4.44 7.54 6.37
CA TRP A 70 4.34 6.86 7.64
C TRP A 70 3.79 5.46 7.46
N VAL A 71 4.28 4.54 8.29
CA VAL A 71 3.74 3.20 8.42
C VAL A 71 3.58 2.88 9.90
N GLN A 72 2.61 2.03 10.24
CA GLN A 72 2.41 1.62 11.62
C GLN A 72 1.81 0.23 11.68
N ARG A 73 2.36 -0.62 12.53
CA ARG A 73 1.72 -1.88 12.92
C ARG A 73 0.88 -1.65 14.16
N GLU A 74 -0.18 -2.42 14.30
CA GLU A 74 -1.00 -2.37 15.50
C GLU A 74 -0.13 -2.63 16.74
N GLY A 75 -0.26 -1.76 17.73
CA GLY A 75 0.49 -1.87 18.97
C GLY A 75 1.91 -1.32 18.91
N GLY A 76 2.33 -0.77 17.76
CA GLY A 76 3.67 -0.18 17.60
C GLY A 76 3.61 1.31 17.36
N PRO A 77 4.77 1.97 17.33
CA PRO A 77 4.84 3.39 17.02
C PRO A 77 4.68 3.64 15.52
N ILE A 78 4.34 4.88 15.15
CA ILE A 78 4.39 5.32 13.76
C ILE A 78 5.85 5.42 13.36
N GLU A 79 6.21 4.78 12.25
CA GLU A 79 7.57 4.82 11.71
C GLU A 79 7.59 5.67 10.45
N GLU A 80 8.61 6.51 10.33
CA GLU A 80 8.82 7.34 9.15
C GLU A 80 9.55 6.54 8.07
N VAL A 81 9.11 6.66 6.82
CA VAL A 81 9.73 5.98 5.67
C VAL A 81 9.97 6.98 4.54
N ARG A 82 11.04 6.77 3.78
CA ARG A 82 11.50 7.66 2.71
C ARG A 82 11.85 6.87 1.47
N ALA A 83 12.01 7.56 0.35
CA ALA A 83 12.43 6.95 -0.91
C ALA A 83 13.67 6.09 -0.71
N GLY A 84 13.61 4.85 -1.19
CA GLY A 84 14.66 3.85 -1.02
C GLY A 84 14.45 2.88 0.12
N ASP A 85 13.55 3.20 1.07
CA ASP A 85 13.24 2.28 2.17
C ASP A 85 12.37 1.12 1.67
N VAL A 86 12.58 -0.04 2.26
CA VAL A 86 11.79 -1.24 1.99
C VAL A 86 11.15 -1.68 3.31
N VAL A 87 9.85 -1.89 3.27
CA VAL A 87 9.07 -2.31 4.44
C VAL A 87 8.50 -3.70 4.19
N TRP A 88 8.64 -4.59 5.15
CA TRP A 88 8.01 -5.91 5.10
C TRP A 88 6.96 -6.02 6.20
N PHE A 89 5.70 -6.29 5.80
CA PHE A 89 4.64 -6.62 6.73
C PHE A 89 4.41 -8.13 6.68
N PRO A 90 4.70 -8.86 7.77
CA PRO A 90 4.48 -10.32 7.79
C PRO A 90 3.01 -10.70 7.58
N PRO A 91 2.74 -11.96 7.18
CA PRO A 91 1.37 -12.44 7.06
C PRO A 91 0.55 -12.19 8.32
N GLY A 92 -0.66 -11.67 8.14
CA GLY A 92 -1.60 -11.44 9.23
C GLY A 92 -1.32 -10.23 10.11
N LEU A 93 -0.25 -9.49 9.87
CA LEU A 93 0.07 -8.31 10.66
C LEU A 93 -0.89 -7.17 10.31
N LYS A 94 -1.63 -6.67 11.29
CA LYS A 94 -2.51 -5.52 11.12
C LYS A 94 -1.68 -4.23 11.06
N HIS A 95 -1.83 -3.49 9.96
CA HIS A 95 -1.00 -2.30 9.71
C HIS A 95 -1.73 -1.30 8.81
N TRP A 96 -1.16 -0.13 8.69
CA TRP A 96 -1.53 0.87 7.70
C TRP A 96 -0.30 1.60 7.19
N HIS A 97 -0.43 2.26 6.04
CA HIS A 97 0.62 3.11 5.47
C HIS A 97 -0.03 4.30 4.77
N GLY A 98 0.75 5.37 4.63
CA GLY A 98 0.26 6.58 4.01
C GLY A 98 1.28 7.71 4.03
N ALA A 99 0.81 8.90 3.66
CA ALA A 99 1.58 10.13 3.69
C ALA A 99 1.69 10.68 5.11
N THR A 100 2.54 11.69 5.29
CA THR A 100 2.49 12.50 6.52
C THR A 100 1.41 13.58 6.34
N PRO A 101 1.07 14.32 7.40
CA PRO A 101 0.11 15.42 7.25
C PRO A 101 0.54 16.52 6.28
N THR A 102 1.84 16.62 5.99
CA THR A 102 2.39 17.73 5.20
C THR A 102 3.16 17.31 3.97
N THR A 103 3.45 16.00 3.79
CA THR A 103 4.24 15.53 2.65
C THR A 103 3.55 14.34 1.97
N ALA A 104 3.61 14.30 0.64
CA ALA A 104 3.12 13.17 -0.14
C ALA A 104 4.11 12.00 -0.08
N MET A 105 3.62 10.80 -0.35
CA MET A 105 4.47 9.61 -0.41
C MET A 105 3.95 8.68 -1.50
N THR A 106 4.88 8.06 -2.22
CA THR A 106 4.57 7.07 -3.24
C THR A 106 5.35 5.80 -2.98
N HIS A 107 4.69 4.65 -3.15
CA HIS A 107 5.37 3.36 -3.01
C HIS A 107 4.88 2.36 -4.04
N ILE A 108 5.70 1.33 -4.26
CA ILE A 108 5.29 0.11 -4.95
C ILE A 108 4.89 -0.89 -3.86
N ALA A 109 3.70 -1.46 -3.99
CA ALA A 109 3.22 -2.51 -3.08
C ALA A 109 3.23 -3.83 -3.83
N ILE A 110 3.83 -4.85 -3.22
CA ILE A 110 3.90 -6.19 -3.79
C ILE A 110 3.35 -7.18 -2.76
N GLN A 111 2.40 -7.99 -3.17
CA GLN A 111 1.80 -9.02 -2.32
C GLN A 111 1.45 -10.25 -3.16
N GLU A 112 1.17 -11.35 -2.48
CA GLU A 112 0.75 -12.59 -3.13
C GLU A 112 -0.67 -12.93 -2.72
N SER A 113 -1.39 -13.60 -3.61
CA SER A 113 -2.74 -14.06 -3.31
C SER A 113 -2.69 -15.45 -2.66
N LEU A 114 -3.62 -15.69 -1.74
CA LEU A 114 -3.86 -17.01 -1.15
C LEU A 114 -5.35 -17.31 -1.32
N ASN A 115 -5.66 -18.36 -2.09
CA ASN A 115 -7.03 -18.72 -2.40
C ASN A 115 -7.82 -17.55 -3.03
N GLY A 116 -7.14 -16.79 -3.90
CA GLY A 116 -7.75 -15.65 -4.60
C GLY A 116 -7.83 -14.35 -3.80
N LYS A 117 -7.30 -14.31 -2.59
CA LYS A 117 -7.37 -13.12 -1.73
C LYS A 117 -5.98 -12.59 -1.45
N THR A 118 -5.80 -11.27 -1.60
CA THR A 118 -4.52 -10.59 -1.31
C THR A 118 -4.57 -9.75 -0.06
N VAL A 119 -5.75 -9.32 0.38
CA VAL A 119 -5.91 -8.34 1.46
C VAL A 119 -7.21 -8.56 2.21
N ASP A 120 -7.20 -8.29 3.52
CA ASP A 120 -8.40 -8.17 4.35
C ASP A 120 -8.44 -6.73 4.88
N TRP A 121 -9.41 -5.97 4.40
CA TRP A 121 -9.60 -4.59 4.82
C TRP A 121 -10.35 -4.54 6.14
N LEU A 122 -9.88 -3.69 7.06
CA LEU A 122 -10.45 -3.52 8.39
C LEU A 122 -10.92 -2.07 8.55
N GLU A 123 -10.98 -1.59 9.79
CA GLU A 123 -11.46 -0.23 10.06
C GLU A 123 -10.50 0.84 9.58
N LYS A 124 -11.02 2.02 9.32
CA LYS A 124 -10.18 3.16 8.92
C LYS A 124 -9.31 3.62 10.09
N VAL A 125 -8.18 4.20 9.77
CA VAL A 125 -7.31 4.86 10.76
C VAL A 125 -7.95 6.19 11.10
N SER A 126 -8.31 6.39 12.37
CA SER A 126 -8.92 7.64 12.81
C SER A 126 -7.89 8.77 12.78
N ASP A 127 -8.40 10.00 12.77
CA ASP A 127 -7.52 11.17 12.84
C ASP A 127 -6.65 11.16 14.10
N GLU A 128 -7.22 10.67 15.21
CA GLU A 128 -6.47 10.56 16.47
C GLU A 128 -5.36 9.54 16.37
N GLN A 129 -5.62 8.38 15.79
CA GLN A 129 -4.59 7.35 15.59
C GLN A 129 -3.48 7.84 14.65
N TYR A 130 -3.88 8.53 13.59
CA TYR A 130 -2.95 9.04 12.60
C TYR A 130 -1.97 10.07 13.16
N ARG A 131 -2.39 10.83 14.16
CA ARG A 131 -1.56 11.86 14.80
C ARG A 131 -0.87 11.42 16.08
N ALA A 132 -1.09 10.19 16.51
CA ALA A 132 -0.56 9.69 17.76
C ALA A 132 0.97 9.49 17.73
#